data_668604d2f888ab8f8aac288e1070715f
#
_entry.id   668604d2f888ab8f8aac288e1070715f
#
_cell.length_a   1.000
_cell.length_b   1.000
_cell.length_c   1.000
_cell.angle_alpha   90.00
_cell.angle_beta   90.00
_cell.angle_gamma   90.00
#
_symmetry.space_group_name_H-M   'P 1'
#
loop_
_entity.id
_entity.type
_entity.pdbx_description
1 polymer ?
#
loop_
_entity_poly.entity_id
_entity_poly.type
_entity_poly.pdbx_seq_one_letter_code
_entity_poly.pdbx_strand_id
1 'polypeptide(L)'
;MKLSIFTTYTDPEKRNDPWKEALNCFNDIADEVIVTGSDWPEEFTWSQIGKYFQQGLNESTGDWNIRMDIDYFFHEKDVNKLYDYLRKYNDFPVLCFPQYQFFTLNRYQLKTRLCVAINKKFKNRIKLDGGGDLCLATFDGKLITPKQIPNLPIPIYQYDSTFRTMEIIKNDRARFARAWNREFGSFGSRGSENPDDCYDAWFSDIQKKYPKHVHKIDLNDHPKYLMEKLNSLDENQFGYSAFGLKNDWSSNLKNRMQGIKAKYLDTKLNNKSKNYVSS
;
A
#
# COMPACT_ATOMS: atom_id res chain seq x y z
N MET A 1 4.21 -25.13 -5.49
CA MET A 1 3.55 -23.84 -5.76
C MET A 1 4.63 -22.77 -5.74
N LYS A 2 4.81 -22.09 -6.85
CA LYS A 2 5.78 -20.99 -7.01
C LYS A 2 5.08 -19.68 -6.75
N LEU A 3 5.69 -18.78 -5.96
CA LEU A 3 5.22 -17.44 -5.69
C LEU A 3 6.13 -16.40 -6.36
N SER A 4 5.55 -15.50 -7.15
CA SER A 4 6.23 -14.31 -7.66
C SER A 4 5.74 -13.06 -6.94
N ILE A 5 6.65 -12.16 -6.59
CA ILE A 5 6.32 -10.79 -6.20
C ILE A 5 6.86 -9.86 -7.29
N PHE A 6 6.04 -8.91 -7.74
CA PHE A 6 6.46 -7.90 -8.70
C PHE A 6 6.21 -6.50 -8.18
N THR A 7 7.13 -5.60 -8.49
CA THR A 7 7.13 -4.21 -8.02
C THR A 7 7.65 -3.26 -9.09
N THR A 8 7.36 -1.99 -8.90
CA THR A 8 7.96 -0.87 -9.64
C THR A 8 8.26 0.25 -8.67
N TYR A 9 9.26 1.07 -8.99
CA TYR A 9 9.61 2.23 -8.18
C TYR A 9 10.28 3.31 -9.02
N THR A 10 10.40 4.50 -8.45
CA THR A 10 11.07 5.64 -9.06
C THR A 10 11.86 6.40 -8.02
N ASP A 11 13.13 6.67 -8.30
CA ASP A 11 14.07 7.42 -7.44
C ASP A 11 13.97 7.09 -5.94
N PRO A 12 14.02 5.81 -5.52
CA PRO A 12 13.72 5.42 -4.15
C PRO A 12 14.72 5.96 -3.13
N GLU A 13 15.97 6.17 -3.52
CA GLU A 13 17.00 6.81 -2.67
C GLU A 13 16.67 8.29 -2.44
N LYS A 14 16.36 9.05 -3.49
CA LYS A 14 15.98 10.46 -3.41
C LYS A 14 14.70 10.67 -2.60
N ARG A 15 13.80 9.71 -2.65
CA ARG A 15 12.53 9.70 -1.92
C ARG A 15 12.65 9.13 -0.50
N ASN A 16 13.81 8.63 -0.13
CA ASN A 16 14.04 7.91 1.12
C ASN A 16 13.03 6.79 1.38
N ASP A 17 12.68 6.05 0.33
CA ASP A 17 11.81 4.89 0.43
C ASP A 17 12.55 3.69 1.08
N PRO A 18 11.86 2.80 1.80
CA PRO A 18 12.46 1.59 2.39
C PRO A 18 12.60 0.46 1.33
N TRP A 19 13.14 0.79 0.16
CA TRP A 19 13.13 -0.11 -1.00
C TRP A 19 14.06 -1.31 -0.85
N LYS A 20 15.23 -1.14 -0.21
CA LYS A 20 16.15 -2.25 0.06
C LYS A 20 15.54 -3.24 1.05
N GLU A 21 14.92 -2.71 2.10
CA GLU A 21 14.20 -3.47 3.11
C GLU A 21 13.00 -4.21 2.49
N ALA A 22 12.29 -3.55 1.57
CA ALA A 22 11.18 -4.18 0.84
C ALA A 22 11.66 -5.30 -0.07
N LEU A 23 12.72 -5.09 -0.86
CA LEU A 23 13.28 -6.15 -1.71
C LEU A 23 13.82 -7.31 -0.88
N ASN A 24 14.43 -7.07 0.28
CA ASN A 24 14.85 -8.14 1.20
C ASN A 24 13.63 -8.92 1.71
N CYS A 25 12.56 -8.23 2.09
CA CYS A 25 11.30 -8.88 2.47
C CYS A 25 10.73 -9.74 1.34
N PHE A 26 10.72 -9.22 0.10
CA PHE A 26 10.18 -9.94 -1.05
C PHE A 26 11.02 -11.17 -1.40
N ASN A 27 12.35 -11.06 -1.37
CA ASN A 27 13.27 -12.18 -1.64
C ASN A 27 13.20 -13.28 -0.57
N ASP A 28 12.92 -12.93 0.70
CA ASP A 28 12.74 -13.92 1.77
C ASP A 28 11.42 -14.69 1.64
N ILE A 29 10.42 -14.13 0.97
CA ILE A 29 9.06 -14.66 0.91
C ILE A 29 8.78 -15.36 -0.42
N ALA A 30 9.26 -14.83 -1.53
CA ALA A 30 8.90 -15.28 -2.87
C ALA A 30 10.02 -16.09 -3.51
N ASP A 31 9.62 -17.01 -4.40
CA ASP A 31 10.56 -17.77 -5.24
C ASP A 31 11.11 -16.91 -6.39
N GLU A 32 10.46 -15.80 -6.70
CA GLU A 32 10.81 -14.89 -7.79
C GLU A 32 10.41 -13.45 -7.44
N VAL A 33 11.34 -12.53 -7.59
CA VAL A 33 11.09 -11.08 -7.43
C VAL A 33 11.41 -10.39 -8.75
N ILE A 34 10.46 -9.59 -9.24
CA ILE A 34 10.55 -8.87 -10.51
C ILE A 34 10.42 -7.38 -10.25
N VAL A 35 11.38 -6.62 -10.71
CA VAL A 35 11.38 -5.16 -10.67
C VAL A 35 11.25 -4.64 -12.09
N THR A 36 10.21 -3.85 -12.36
CA THR A 36 9.97 -3.24 -13.67
C THR A 36 9.88 -1.73 -13.57
N GLY A 37 10.34 -1.03 -14.60
CA GLY A 37 10.21 0.42 -14.68
C GLY A 37 10.95 1.18 -13.59
N SER A 38 12.12 0.71 -13.14
CA SER A 38 12.95 1.36 -12.12
C SER A 38 13.55 2.71 -12.58
N ASP A 39 13.41 3.04 -13.83
CA ASP A 39 13.94 4.20 -14.53
C ASP A 39 12.84 5.17 -14.99
N TRP A 40 11.78 5.33 -14.22
CA TRP A 40 10.70 6.24 -14.58
C TRP A 40 11.25 7.64 -14.88
N PRO A 41 10.79 8.28 -15.96
CA PRO A 41 11.19 9.65 -16.26
C PRO A 41 10.76 10.59 -15.12
N GLU A 42 11.50 11.68 -14.92
CA GLU A 42 11.13 12.71 -13.92
C GLU A 42 9.69 13.18 -14.17
N GLU A 43 9.33 13.41 -15.43
CA GLU A 43 8.02 13.82 -15.87
C GLU A 43 7.23 12.64 -16.48
N PHE A 44 6.84 11.69 -15.64
CA PHE A 44 6.01 10.55 -16.05
C PHE A 44 4.52 10.92 -16.23
N THR A 45 3.74 10.06 -16.89
CA THR A 45 2.29 10.15 -16.93
C THR A 45 1.67 9.20 -15.90
N TRP A 46 0.48 9.52 -15.42
CA TRP A 46 -0.21 8.68 -14.42
C TRP A 46 -0.40 7.24 -14.87
N SER A 47 -0.77 7.05 -16.15
CA SER A 47 -0.98 5.74 -16.78
C SER A 47 0.29 4.90 -16.87
N GLN A 48 1.51 5.48 -16.82
CA GLN A 48 2.76 4.72 -16.84
C GLN A 48 2.90 3.80 -15.62
N ILE A 49 2.35 4.18 -14.47
CA ILE A 49 2.38 3.36 -13.25
C ILE A 49 1.72 2.01 -13.53
N GLY A 50 0.51 2.03 -14.12
CA GLY A 50 -0.21 0.81 -14.50
C GLY A 50 0.53 -0.04 -15.52
N LYS A 51 1.20 0.59 -16.48
CA LYS A 51 1.99 -0.12 -17.52
C LYS A 51 3.16 -0.88 -16.90
N TYR A 52 3.89 -0.28 -15.96
CA TYR A 52 5.00 -0.95 -15.28
C TYR A 52 4.52 -2.12 -14.42
N PHE A 53 3.45 -1.94 -13.65
CA PHE A 53 2.87 -3.06 -12.90
C PHE A 53 2.34 -4.16 -13.83
N GLN A 54 1.70 -3.81 -14.95
CA GLN A 54 1.25 -4.79 -15.93
C GLN A 54 2.42 -5.55 -16.57
N GLN A 55 3.53 -4.87 -16.83
CA GLN A 55 4.76 -5.50 -17.31
C GLN A 55 5.27 -6.51 -16.29
N GLY A 56 5.38 -6.11 -15.00
CA GLY A 56 5.80 -7.01 -13.92
C GLY A 56 4.89 -8.24 -13.80
N LEU A 57 3.58 -8.07 -13.92
CA LEU A 57 2.65 -9.18 -13.97
C LEU A 57 2.94 -10.09 -15.17
N ASN A 58 3.16 -9.53 -16.36
CA ASN A 58 3.41 -10.30 -17.57
C ASN A 58 4.70 -11.12 -17.50
N GLU A 59 5.74 -10.60 -16.90
CA GLU A 59 7.04 -11.26 -16.69
C GLU A 59 7.00 -12.32 -15.60
N SER A 60 6.10 -12.20 -14.63
CA SER A 60 5.97 -13.12 -13.48
C SER A 60 5.62 -14.53 -13.94
N THR A 61 6.28 -15.55 -13.38
CA THR A 61 6.10 -16.97 -13.75
C THR A 61 5.45 -17.83 -12.68
N GLY A 62 5.24 -17.27 -11.46
CA GLY A 62 4.66 -17.96 -10.31
C GLY A 62 3.24 -18.44 -10.51
N ASP A 63 2.84 -19.46 -9.75
CA ASP A 63 1.45 -19.90 -9.68
C ASP A 63 0.55 -18.81 -9.13
N TRP A 64 1.10 -18.02 -8.18
CA TRP A 64 0.55 -16.78 -7.70
C TRP A 64 1.53 -15.63 -7.92
N ASN A 65 1.01 -14.46 -8.28
CA ASN A 65 1.79 -13.27 -8.59
C ASN A 65 1.25 -12.10 -7.76
N ILE A 66 2.06 -11.60 -6.82
CA ILE A 66 1.60 -10.54 -5.90
C ILE A 66 2.23 -9.21 -6.29
N ARG A 67 1.37 -8.20 -6.53
CA ARG A 67 1.80 -6.81 -6.70
C ARG A 67 2.12 -6.17 -5.35
N MET A 68 3.32 -5.65 -5.19
CA MET A 68 3.76 -4.95 -3.99
C MET A 68 4.38 -3.60 -4.36
N ASP A 69 4.08 -2.55 -3.61
CA ASP A 69 4.83 -1.29 -3.64
C ASP A 69 6.03 -1.40 -2.71
N ILE A 70 7.08 -0.60 -2.91
CA ILE A 70 8.34 -0.67 -2.13
C ILE A 70 8.22 -0.12 -0.70
N ASP A 71 7.06 0.34 -0.30
CA ASP A 71 6.68 0.71 1.06
C ASP A 71 5.73 -0.32 1.70
N TYR A 72 5.51 -1.48 1.05
CA TYR A 72 4.66 -2.57 1.50
C TYR A 72 5.47 -3.74 2.01
N PHE A 73 5.02 -4.32 3.13
CA PHE A 73 5.69 -5.44 3.78
C PHE A 73 4.67 -6.50 4.21
N PHE A 74 5.03 -7.76 4.05
CA PHE A 74 4.46 -8.83 4.86
C PHE A 74 5.28 -9.02 6.13
N HIS A 75 4.61 -9.42 7.19
CA HIS A 75 5.31 -9.81 8.41
C HIS A 75 5.80 -11.26 8.26
N GLU A 76 7.05 -11.53 8.65
CA GLU A 76 7.67 -12.86 8.55
C GLU A 76 6.86 -13.96 9.28
N LYS A 77 6.14 -13.61 10.36
CA LYS A 77 5.27 -14.56 11.10
C LYS A 77 4.08 -15.09 10.29
N ASP A 78 3.72 -14.41 9.21
CA ASP A 78 2.54 -14.75 8.42
C ASP A 78 2.88 -15.50 7.10
N VAL A 79 4.16 -15.70 6.81
CA VAL A 79 4.62 -16.32 5.53
C VAL A 79 4.04 -17.72 5.33
N ASN A 80 4.11 -18.59 6.32
CA ASN A 80 3.55 -19.94 6.21
C ASN A 80 2.04 -19.91 5.95
N LYS A 81 1.31 -19.04 6.67
CA LYS A 81 -0.13 -18.86 6.47
C LYS A 81 -0.44 -18.31 5.08
N LEU A 82 0.41 -17.42 4.55
CA LEU A 82 0.27 -16.90 3.19
C LEU A 82 0.24 -18.06 2.19
N TYR A 83 1.25 -18.95 2.24
CA TYR A 83 1.34 -20.11 1.36
C TYR A 83 0.14 -21.06 1.50
N ASP A 84 -0.34 -21.29 2.73
CA ASP A 84 -1.51 -22.12 2.98
C ASP A 84 -2.78 -21.53 2.36
N TYR A 85 -2.99 -20.23 2.49
CA TYR A 85 -4.13 -19.56 1.87
C TYR A 85 -4.04 -19.52 0.34
N LEU A 86 -2.86 -19.30 -0.23
CA LEU A 86 -2.65 -19.35 -1.67
C LEU A 86 -2.99 -20.74 -2.26
N ARG A 87 -2.63 -21.81 -1.55
CA ARG A 87 -3.02 -23.19 -1.93
C ARG A 87 -4.54 -23.40 -1.79
N LYS A 88 -5.11 -22.97 -0.67
CA LYS A 88 -6.54 -23.14 -0.35
C LYS A 88 -7.44 -22.47 -1.39
N TYR A 89 -7.08 -21.28 -1.84
CA TYR A 89 -7.92 -20.48 -2.74
C TYR A 89 -7.46 -20.53 -4.22
N ASN A 90 -6.83 -21.61 -4.62
CA ASN A 90 -6.25 -21.77 -5.95
C ASN A 90 -7.26 -21.72 -7.13
N ASP A 91 -8.55 -21.69 -6.85
CA ASP A 91 -9.60 -21.55 -7.87
C ASP A 91 -10.15 -20.12 -8.02
N PHE A 92 -9.62 -19.18 -7.22
CA PHE A 92 -9.98 -17.77 -7.34
C PHE A 92 -8.98 -17.01 -8.23
N PRO A 93 -9.48 -16.05 -9.04
CA PRO A 93 -8.61 -15.27 -9.92
C PRO A 93 -7.71 -14.28 -9.18
N VAL A 94 -8.19 -13.73 -8.07
CA VAL A 94 -7.50 -12.73 -7.26
C VAL A 94 -7.81 -12.95 -5.78
N LEU A 95 -6.84 -12.64 -4.92
CA LEU A 95 -7.03 -12.59 -3.47
C LEU A 95 -6.75 -11.19 -2.93
N CYS A 96 -7.36 -10.89 -1.79
CA CYS A 96 -7.35 -9.57 -1.17
C CYS A 96 -6.70 -9.60 0.21
N PHE A 97 -5.93 -8.56 0.52
CA PHE A 97 -5.23 -8.39 1.80
C PHE A 97 -5.68 -7.10 2.50
N PRO A 98 -5.87 -7.07 3.82
CA PRO A 98 -6.02 -5.83 4.56
C PRO A 98 -4.73 -5.01 4.50
N GLN A 99 -4.84 -3.71 4.30
CA GLN A 99 -3.72 -2.78 4.27
C GLN A 99 -3.68 -1.98 5.58
N TYR A 100 -2.64 -2.19 6.37
CA TYR A 100 -2.36 -1.43 7.58
C TYR A 100 -1.47 -0.23 7.24
N GLN A 101 -2.01 0.97 7.32
CA GLN A 101 -1.29 2.21 7.03
C GLN A 101 -0.76 2.84 8.32
N PHE A 102 0.52 3.15 8.32
CA PHE A 102 1.23 3.83 9.40
C PHE A 102 1.52 5.29 9.03
N PHE A 103 1.26 6.19 9.98
CA PHE A 103 1.77 7.56 9.96
C PHE A 103 2.82 7.72 11.06
N THR A 104 2.56 7.17 12.25
CA THR A 104 3.51 7.04 13.34
C THR A 104 3.70 5.57 13.69
N LEU A 105 4.80 5.21 14.37
CA LEU A 105 5.17 3.81 14.64
C LEU A 105 4.25 3.09 15.64
N ASN A 106 3.50 3.81 16.44
CA ASN A 106 2.71 3.23 17.52
C ASN A 106 1.23 3.03 17.17
N ARG A 107 0.81 3.41 15.96
CA ARG A 107 -0.59 3.38 15.54
C ARG A 107 -0.75 3.15 14.05
N TYR A 108 -1.84 2.46 13.69
CA TYR A 108 -2.26 2.27 12.30
C TYR A 108 -3.77 2.34 12.13
N GLN A 109 -4.19 2.46 10.88
CA GLN A 109 -5.56 2.23 10.43
C GLN A 109 -5.62 1.09 9.42
N LEU A 110 -6.75 0.39 9.37
CA LEU A 110 -7.10 -0.40 8.18
C LEU A 110 -7.56 0.58 7.09
N LYS A 111 -6.63 0.91 6.16
CA LYS A 111 -6.87 1.91 5.10
C LYS A 111 -7.84 1.37 4.06
N THR A 112 -7.58 0.19 3.56
CA THR A 112 -8.35 -0.49 2.53
C THR A 112 -8.03 -1.98 2.51
N ARG A 113 -8.56 -2.68 1.51
CA ARG A 113 -8.19 -4.05 1.19
C ARG A 113 -7.67 -4.10 -0.23
N LEU A 114 -6.48 -4.65 -0.40
CA LEU A 114 -5.75 -4.69 -1.66
C LEU A 114 -6.00 -6.01 -2.39
N CYS A 115 -6.58 -5.93 -3.58
CA CYS A 115 -6.80 -7.06 -4.49
C CYS A 115 -5.56 -7.24 -5.36
N VAL A 116 -4.48 -7.80 -4.81
CA VAL A 116 -3.14 -7.75 -5.42
C VAL A 116 -2.50 -9.12 -5.68
N ALA A 117 -3.01 -10.23 -5.13
CA ALA A 117 -2.51 -11.55 -5.47
C ALA A 117 -3.29 -12.12 -6.65
N ILE A 118 -2.61 -12.35 -7.76
CA ILE A 118 -3.17 -12.74 -9.04
C ILE A 118 -2.78 -14.17 -9.35
N ASN A 119 -3.76 -15.02 -9.59
CA ASN A 119 -3.57 -16.43 -9.93
C ASN A 119 -3.17 -16.56 -11.39
N LYS A 120 -2.12 -17.34 -11.67
CA LYS A 120 -1.59 -17.61 -13.01
C LYS A 120 -2.65 -18.17 -13.97
N LYS A 121 -3.57 -19.01 -13.48
CA LYS A 121 -4.66 -19.59 -14.30
C LYS A 121 -5.52 -18.53 -15.00
N PHE A 122 -5.62 -17.34 -14.40
CA PHE A 122 -6.48 -16.25 -14.88
C PHE A 122 -5.70 -15.02 -15.35
N LYS A 123 -4.38 -15.08 -15.36
CA LYS A 123 -3.47 -13.96 -15.64
C LYS A 123 -3.82 -13.21 -16.92
N ASN A 124 -4.12 -13.93 -18.00
CA ASN A 124 -4.46 -13.35 -19.32
C ASN A 124 -5.79 -12.56 -19.32
N ARG A 125 -6.63 -12.72 -18.30
CA ARG A 125 -7.92 -12.04 -18.12
C ARG A 125 -7.82 -10.88 -17.14
N ILE A 126 -6.66 -10.69 -16.50
CA ILE A 126 -6.42 -9.64 -15.50
C ILE A 126 -5.62 -8.52 -16.15
N LYS A 127 -6.06 -7.27 -15.89
CA LYS A 127 -5.30 -6.06 -16.18
C LYS A 127 -5.18 -5.20 -14.93
N LEU A 128 -4.04 -4.51 -14.81
CA LEU A 128 -3.70 -3.62 -13.68
C LEU A 128 -3.84 -2.15 -14.08
N ASP A 129 -4.83 -1.84 -14.86
CA ASP A 129 -5.14 -0.51 -15.39
C ASP A 129 -6.53 -0.01 -14.97
N GLY A 130 -7.11 -0.63 -13.95
CA GLY A 130 -8.49 -0.36 -13.51
C GLY A 130 -8.76 1.04 -12.98
N GLY A 131 -7.84 1.96 -13.20
CA GLY A 131 -7.94 3.37 -12.81
C GLY A 131 -7.72 3.62 -11.32
N GLY A 132 -7.37 4.85 -10.98
CA GLY A 132 -7.10 5.28 -9.63
C GLY A 132 -5.67 5.05 -9.17
N ASP A 133 -5.43 5.38 -7.91
CA ASP A 133 -4.11 5.53 -7.33
C ASP A 133 -3.26 4.25 -7.30
N LEU A 134 -3.87 3.10 -7.45
CA LEU A 134 -3.22 1.85 -7.09
C LEU A 134 -3.26 0.79 -8.19
N CYS A 135 -3.52 1.19 -9.44
CA CYS A 135 -3.56 0.23 -10.55
C CYS A 135 -4.39 -0.99 -10.18
N LEU A 136 -5.67 -0.77 -9.92
CA LEU A 136 -6.59 -1.80 -9.45
C LEU A 136 -6.76 -2.88 -10.51
N ALA A 137 -6.83 -4.13 -10.06
CA ALA A 137 -7.04 -5.27 -10.94
C ALA A 137 -8.45 -5.27 -11.53
N THR A 138 -8.54 -5.44 -12.84
CA THR A 138 -9.79 -5.77 -13.55
C THR A 138 -9.76 -7.23 -14.02
N PHE A 139 -10.91 -7.86 -14.08
CA PHE A 139 -11.12 -9.19 -14.64
C PHE A 139 -12.10 -9.08 -15.81
N ASP A 140 -11.67 -9.41 -17.02
CA ASP A 140 -12.42 -9.17 -18.25
C ASP A 140 -12.95 -7.72 -18.38
N GLY A 141 -12.09 -6.75 -18.01
CA GLY A 141 -12.42 -5.33 -18.05
C GLY A 141 -13.32 -4.82 -16.89
N LYS A 142 -13.74 -5.69 -15.97
CA LYS A 142 -14.54 -5.29 -14.79
C LYS A 142 -13.69 -5.19 -13.55
N LEU A 143 -13.79 -4.07 -12.84
CA LEU A 143 -13.07 -3.84 -11.59
C LEU A 143 -13.37 -4.92 -10.56
N ILE A 144 -12.31 -5.53 -10.01
CA ILE A 144 -12.41 -6.47 -8.90
C ILE A 144 -12.49 -5.69 -7.59
N THR A 145 -13.46 -6.04 -6.76
CA THR A 145 -13.63 -5.44 -5.43
C THR A 145 -13.44 -6.46 -4.31
N PRO A 146 -13.04 -6.03 -3.10
CA PRO A 146 -12.89 -6.93 -1.95
C PRO A 146 -14.14 -7.71 -1.56
N LYS A 147 -15.32 -7.30 -2.03
CA LYS A 147 -16.58 -7.99 -1.76
C LYS A 147 -16.80 -9.24 -2.62
N GLN A 148 -16.08 -9.35 -3.71
CA GLN A 148 -16.26 -10.40 -4.73
C GLN A 148 -15.26 -11.56 -4.59
N ILE A 149 -14.24 -11.40 -3.76
CA ILE A 149 -13.11 -12.32 -3.66
C ILE A 149 -12.75 -12.61 -2.21
N PRO A 150 -12.02 -13.72 -1.93
CA PRO A 150 -11.54 -14.01 -0.59
C PRO A 150 -10.62 -12.91 -0.05
N ASN A 151 -10.88 -12.53 1.20
CA ASN A 151 -10.07 -11.59 1.95
C ASN A 151 -9.22 -12.37 2.95
N LEU A 152 -7.92 -12.39 2.76
CA LEU A 152 -7.01 -13.10 3.64
C LEU A 152 -6.81 -12.34 4.95
N PRO A 153 -6.69 -13.01 6.10
CA PRO A 153 -6.40 -12.38 7.39
C PRO A 153 -4.90 -12.13 7.58
N ILE A 154 -4.22 -11.73 6.51
CA ILE A 154 -2.79 -11.44 6.46
C ILE A 154 -2.64 -9.98 6.05
N PRO A 155 -2.17 -9.08 6.92
CA PRO A 155 -2.04 -7.68 6.58
C PRO A 155 -0.82 -7.41 5.70
N ILE A 156 -0.97 -6.44 4.80
CA ILE A 156 0.13 -5.72 4.19
C ILE A 156 0.37 -4.45 5.02
N TYR A 157 1.59 -4.29 5.53
CA TYR A 157 2.03 -3.14 6.32
C TYR A 157 2.54 -2.05 5.37
N GLN A 158 1.93 -0.86 5.40
CA GLN A 158 2.29 0.26 4.52
C GLN A 158 2.92 1.40 5.31
N TYR A 159 4.10 1.83 4.86
CA TYR A 159 4.90 2.90 5.48
C TYR A 159 5.06 4.15 4.60
N ASP A 160 4.25 4.32 3.59
CA ASP A 160 4.16 5.47 2.64
C ASP A 160 5.24 6.56 2.90
N SER A 161 4.88 7.65 3.57
CA SER A 161 5.76 8.80 3.81
C SER A 161 6.58 8.70 5.11
N THR A 162 6.55 7.57 5.82
CA THR A 162 7.10 7.41 7.18
C THR A 162 8.56 7.87 7.31
N PHE A 163 9.41 7.54 6.33
CA PHE A 163 10.85 7.83 6.36
C PHE A 163 11.23 9.15 5.69
N ARG A 164 10.25 9.88 5.17
CA ARG A 164 10.50 11.08 4.36
C ARG A 164 10.47 12.34 5.22
N THR A 165 11.36 13.28 4.90
CA THR A 165 11.33 14.65 5.42
C THR A 165 10.23 15.46 4.74
N MET A 166 9.91 16.62 5.31
CA MET A 166 8.94 17.55 4.72
C MET A 166 9.35 17.94 3.30
N GLU A 167 10.62 18.23 3.07
CA GLU A 167 11.15 18.64 1.76
C GLU A 167 11.01 17.52 0.71
N ILE A 168 11.32 16.28 1.09
CA ILE A 168 11.11 15.12 0.20
C ILE A 168 9.62 14.97 -0.13
N ILE A 169 8.73 15.14 0.85
CA ILE A 169 7.29 15.02 0.61
C ILE A 169 6.80 16.11 -0.33
N LYS A 170 7.21 17.38 -0.14
CA LYS A 170 6.86 18.50 -1.02
C LYS A 170 7.18 18.16 -2.48
N ASN A 171 8.42 17.82 -2.75
CA ASN A 171 8.91 17.55 -4.09
C ASN A 171 8.23 16.32 -4.72
N ASP A 172 8.08 15.23 -3.96
CA ASP A 172 7.40 14.03 -4.41
C ASP A 172 5.91 14.30 -4.73
N ARG A 173 5.20 15.00 -3.86
CA ARG A 173 3.78 15.34 -4.10
C ARG A 173 3.59 16.25 -5.29
N ALA A 174 4.46 17.24 -5.49
CA ALA A 174 4.44 18.08 -6.68
C ALA A 174 4.67 17.29 -7.97
N ARG A 175 5.65 16.38 -7.98
CA ARG A 175 5.92 15.49 -9.11
C ARG A 175 4.70 14.65 -9.48
N PHE A 176 4.05 14.01 -8.48
CA PHE A 176 2.83 13.24 -8.69
C PHE A 176 1.62 14.12 -9.07
N ALA A 177 1.51 15.34 -8.57
CA ALA A 177 0.47 16.29 -8.95
C ALA A 177 0.60 16.70 -10.44
N ARG A 178 1.84 16.94 -10.90
CA ARG A 178 2.11 17.22 -12.33
C ARG A 178 1.77 16.01 -13.21
N ALA A 179 2.12 14.78 -12.77
CA ALA A 179 1.75 13.56 -13.48
C ALA A 179 0.23 13.38 -13.62
N TRP A 180 -0.50 13.71 -12.54
CA TRP A 180 -1.96 13.72 -12.55
C TRP A 180 -2.51 14.77 -13.50
N ASN A 181 -1.98 16.00 -13.45
CA ASN A 181 -2.44 17.09 -14.32
C ASN A 181 -2.22 16.78 -15.81
N ARG A 182 -1.10 16.16 -16.16
CA ARG A 182 -0.82 15.69 -17.56
C ARG A 182 -1.85 14.68 -18.07
N GLU A 183 -2.32 13.80 -17.20
CA GLU A 183 -3.30 12.78 -17.58
C GLU A 183 -4.73 13.31 -17.63
N PHE A 184 -5.11 14.16 -16.66
CA PHE A 184 -6.52 14.53 -16.43
C PHE A 184 -6.83 16.03 -16.69
N GLY A 185 -5.84 16.84 -17.07
CA GLY A 185 -6.02 18.26 -17.39
C GLY A 185 -6.29 19.16 -16.17
N SER A 186 -6.12 18.66 -14.93
CA SER A 186 -6.29 19.45 -13.71
C SER A 186 -5.49 18.85 -12.57
N PHE A 187 -5.13 19.63 -11.54
CA PHE A 187 -4.46 19.13 -10.34
C PHE A 187 -5.43 18.42 -9.36
N GLY A 188 -6.73 18.59 -9.53
CA GLY A 188 -7.74 18.03 -8.64
C GLY A 188 -7.55 18.52 -7.19
N SER A 189 -7.48 17.58 -6.24
CA SER A 189 -7.24 17.87 -4.81
C SER A 189 -5.75 17.79 -4.42
N ARG A 190 -4.80 17.89 -5.37
CA ARG A 190 -3.36 17.68 -5.16
C ARG A 190 -2.54 18.96 -5.03
N GLY A 191 -3.20 20.12 -4.93
CA GLY A 191 -2.53 21.41 -4.88
C GLY A 191 -2.38 22.04 -6.26
N SER A 192 -1.18 22.43 -6.62
CA SER A 192 -0.84 23.12 -7.87
C SER A 192 0.48 22.59 -8.45
N GLU A 193 1.17 23.40 -9.25
CA GLU A 193 2.58 23.14 -9.64
C GLU A 193 3.57 23.41 -8.50
N ASN A 194 3.17 24.24 -7.52
CA ASN A 194 4.02 24.62 -6.41
C ASN A 194 4.14 23.49 -5.38
N PRO A 195 5.36 23.09 -4.97
CA PRO A 195 5.57 22.06 -3.96
C PRO A 195 4.93 22.35 -2.60
N ASP A 196 4.85 23.60 -2.18
CA ASP A 196 4.22 24.00 -0.91
C ASP A 196 2.72 23.77 -0.96
N ASP A 197 2.03 24.17 -2.03
CA ASP A 197 0.60 23.89 -2.21
C ASP A 197 0.30 22.39 -2.25
N CYS A 198 1.19 21.60 -2.86
CA CYS A 198 1.05 20.16 -2.89
C CYS A 198 1.23 19.53 -1.51
N TYR A 199 2.15 20.06 -0.73
CA TYR A 199 2.34 19.66 0.66
C TYR A 199 1.13 20.00 1.52
N ASP A 200 0.62 21.23 1.43
CA ASP A 200 -0.52 21.67 2.22
C ASP A 200 -1.78 20.87 1.89
N ALA A 201 -2.01 20.57 0.62
CA ALA A 201 -3.10 19.69 0.20
C ALA A 201 -2.96 18.27 0.77
N TRP A 202 -1.77 17.69 0.68
CA TRP A 202 -1.46 16.39 1.25
C TRP A 202 -1.59 16.39 2.77
N PHE A 203 -1.01 17.37 3.48
CA PHE A 203 -1.02 17.44 4.93
C PHE A 203 -2.42 17.65 5.49
N SER A 204 -3.24 18.49 4.82
CA SER A 204 -4.66 18.63 5.16
C SER A 204 -5.42 17.30 5.06
N ASP A 205 -5.10 16.47 4.07
CA ASP A 205 -5.72 15.14 3.94
C ASP A 205 -5.22 14.17 5.03
N ILE A 206 -3.95 14.23 5.40
CA ILE A 206 -3.39 13.48 6.53
C ILE A 206 -4.07 13.86 7.86
N GLN A 207 -4.27 15.15 8.12
CA GLN A 207 -4.98 15.63 9.32
C GLN A 207 -6.40 15.04 9.42
N LYS A 208 -7.11 14.90 8.30
CA LYS A 208 -8.44 14.27 8.26
C LYS A 208 -8.41 12.75 8.47
N LYS A 209 -7.31 12.09 8.12
CA LYS A 209 -7.13 10.64 8.21
C LYS A 209 -6.57 10.19 9.55
N TYR A 210 -5.70 10.97 10.17
CA TYR A 210 -4.98 10.57 11.37
C TYR A 210 -5.89 10.15 12.55
N PRO A 211 -7.06 10.76 12.79
CA PRO A 211 -8.01 10.27 13.81
C PRO A 211 -8.50 8.83 13.60
N LYS A 212 -8.34 8.27 12.41
CA LYS A 212 -8.71 6.87 12.11
C LYS A 212 -7.62 5.87 12.51
N HIS A 213 -6.40 6.34 12.84
CA HIS A 213 -5.30 5.49 13.33
C HIS A 213 -5.55 5.10 14.78
N VAL A 214 -6.50 4.18 14.99
CA VAL A 214 -7.03 3.79 16.32
C VAL A 214 -6.46 2.48 16.84
N HIS A 215 -5.81 1.71 15.98
CA HIS A 215 -5.16 0.46 16.38
C HIS A 215 -3.76 0.76 16.90
N LYS A 216 -3.43 0.21 18.05
CA LYS A 216 -2.09 0.30 18.63
C LYS A 216 -1.24 -0.87 18.17
N ILE A 217 0.06 -0.63 18.10
CA ILE A 217 1.07 -1.63 17.81
C ILE A 217 2.33 -1.28 18.58
N ASP A 218 3.06 -2.26 19.05
CA ASP A 218 4.36 -2.06 19.66
C ASP A 218 5.46 -2.12 18.61
N LEU A 219 6.58 -1.44 18.88
CA LEU A 219 7.69 -1.36 17.91
C LEU A 219 8.17 -2.74 17.48
N ASN A 220 8.25 -3.70 18.39
CA ASN A 220 8.69 -5.06 18.11
C ASN A 220 7.70 -5.92 17.30
N ASP A 221 6.48 -5.40 17.08
CA ASP A 221 5.45 -6.08 16.27
C ASP A 221 5.46 -5.64 14.81
N HIS A 222 6.42 -4.81 14.40
CA HIS A 222 6.64 -4.48 13.00
C HIS A 222 7.46 -5.56 12.29
N PRO A 223 7.37 -5.67 10.94
CA PRO A 223 8.18 -6.60 10.17
C PRO A 223 9.69 -6.43 10.43
N LYS A 224 10.40 -7.54 10.67
CA LYS A 224 11.84 -7.55 11.03
C LYS A 224 12.73 -6.73 10.09
N TYR A 225 12.36 -6.68 8.81
CA TYR A 225 13.13 -5.99 7.75
C TYR A 225 13.29 -4.49 7.98
N LEU A 226 12.34 -3.88 8.70
CA LEU A 226 12.29 -2.45 8.94
C LEU A 226 12.87 -2.00 10.27
N MET A 227 13.21 -2.93 11.17
CA MET A 227 13.57 -2.59 12.56
C MET A 227 14.71 -1.59 12.66
N GLU A 228 15.77 -1.74 11.86
CA GLU A 228 16.89 -0.80 11.84
C GLU A 228 16.44 0.60 11.41
N LYS A 229 15.69 0.68 10.30
CA LYS A 229 15.18 1.94 9.75
C LYS A 229 14.16 2.61 10.67
N LEU A 230 13.31 1.83 11.36
CA LEU A 230 12.36 2.35 12.35
C LEU A 230 13.06 2.89 13.61
N ASN A 231 14.10 2.22 14.07
CA ASN A 231 14.90 2.66 15.22
C ASN A 231 15.77 3.90 14.91
N SER A 232 16.07 4.16 13.65
CA SER A 232 16.86 5.32 13.20
C SER A 232 16.02 6.55 12.84
N LEU A 233 14.69 6.50 13.00
CA LEU A 233 13.83 7.65 12.74
C LEU A 233 14.16 8.84 13.62
N ASP A 234 14.26 10.02 13.02
CA ASP A 234 14.51 11.29 13.68
C ASP A 234 13.35 12.29 13.54
N GLU A 235 13.45 13.43 14.22
CA GLU A 235 12.41 14.45 14.29
C GLU A 235 12.07 15.11 12.94
N ASN A 236 12.99 15.05 11.96
CA ASN A 236 12.80 15.61 10.63
C ASN A 236 11.95 14.71 9.75
N GLN A 237 11.72 13.45 10.18
CA GLN A 237 10.99 12.45 9.41
C GLN A 237 9.54 12.34 9.88
N PHE A 238 8.64 12.15 8.91
CA PHE A 238 7.20 12.11 9.17
C PHE A 238 6.78 11.06 10.20
N GLY A 239 7.37 9.88 10.15
CA GLY A 239 7.03 8.76 11.04
C GLY A 239 7.38 8.96 12.52
N TYR A 240 8.28 9.90 12.83
CA TYR A 240 8.67 10.21 14.20
C TYR A 240 7.49 10.76 15.02
N SER A 241 6.80 11.77 14.49
CA SER A 241 5.69 12.43 15.17
C SER A 241 4.53 12.85 14.24
N ALA A 242 4.54 12.42 12.99
CA ALA A 242 3.66 12.93 11.94
C ALA A 242 3.68 14.47 11.86
N PHE A 243 4.87 15.06 12.01
CA PHE A 243 5.11 16.50 12.06
C PHE A 243 4.25 17.22 13.10
N GLY A 244 4.10 16.61 14.27
CA GLY A 244 3.35 17.20 15.40
C GLY A 244 1.83 17.07 15.30
N LEU A 245 1.31 16.29 14.35
CA LEU A 245 -0.11 15.98 14.32
C LEU A 245 -0.53 15.30 15.63
N LYS A 246 -1.55 15.88 16.27
CA LYS A 246 -2.16 15.26 17.46
C LYS A 246 -3.28 14.34 17.01
N ASN A 247 -3.25 13.12 17.53
CA ASN A 247 -4.41 12.24 17.41
C ASN A 247 -5.44 12.64 18.47
N ASP A 248 -6.23 13.68 18.20
CA ASP A 248 -7.29 14.20 19.07
C ASP A 248 -8.51 13.29 19.15
N TRP A 249 -8.32 12.00 18.95
CA TRP A 249 -9.40 11.02 18.97
C TRP A 249 -10.24 11.08 20.28
N SER A 250 -9.60 11.36 21.40
CA SER A 250 -10.27 11.43 22.71
C SER A 250 -10.92 12.79 23.02
N SER A 251 -10.45 13.87 22.38
CA SER A 251 -10.86 15.25 22.71
C SER A 251 -11.95 15.80 21.80
N ASN A 252 -12.08 15.25 20.58
CA ASN A 252 -13.04 15.72 19.59
C ASN A 252 -14.11 14.64 19.31
N LEU A 253 -15.37 14.94 19.62
CA LEU A 253 -16.50 14.01 19.45
C LEU A 253 -16.59 13.44 18.03
N LYS A 254 -16.36 14.27 17.00
CA LYS A 254 -16.36 13.84 15.59
C LYS A 254 -15.26 12.82 15.32
N ASN A 255 -14.05 13.05 15.83
CA ASN A 255 -12.91 12.15 15.67
C ASN A 255 -13.14 10.83 16.42
N ARG A 256 -13.74 10.92 17.63
CA ARG A 256 -14.13 9.74 18.41
C ARG A 256 -15.16 8.88 17.68
N MET A 257 -16.17 9.50 17.06
CA MET A 257 -17.15 8.79 16.25
C MET A 257 -16.55 8.14 15.02
N GLN A 258 -15.60 8.81 14.34
CA GLN A 258 -14.87 8.23 13.21
C GLN A 258 -14.03 7.02 13.62
N GLY A 259 -13.34 7.08 14.76
CA GLY A 259 -12.58 5.96 15.31
C GLY A 259 -13.46 4.75 15.66
N ILE A 260 -14.61 4.96 16.30
CA ILE A 260 -15.59 3.91 16.60
C ILE A 260 -16.10 3.27 15.30
N LYS A 261 -16.45 4.11 14.31
CA LYS A 261 -16.92 3.62 13.00
C LYS A 261 -15.83 2.81 12.28
N ALA A 262 -14.56 3.24 12.34
CA ALA A 262 -13.44 2.49 11.77
C ALA A 262 -13.32 1.11 12.43
N LYS A 263 -13.25 1.03 13.76
CA LYS A 263 -13.21 -0.24 14.49
C LYS A 263 -14.38 -1.17 14.17
N TYR A 264 -15.59 -0.63 14.08
CA TYR A 264 -16.78 -1.40 13.71
C TYR A 264 -16.69 -1.97 12.30
N LEU A 265 -16.27 -1.16 11.33
CA LEU A 265 -16.09 -1.59 9.94
C LEU A 265 -15.01 -2.66 9.83
N ASP A 266 -13.90 -2.52 10.56
CA ASP A 266 -12.82 -3.51 10.60
C ASP A 266 -13.33 -4.84 11.15
N THR A 267 -14.07 -4.82 12.26
CA THR A 267 -14.67 -6.02 12.86
C THR A 267 -15.66 -6.68 11.90
N LYS A 268 -16.53 -5.90 11.26
CA LYS A 268 -17.52 -6.41 10.30
C LYS A 268 -16.87 -7.03 9.07
N LEU A 269 -15.79 -6.43 8.55
CA LEU A 269 -15.07 -6.95 7.39
C LEU A 269 -14.26 -8.20 7.75
N ASN A 270 -13.66 -8.24 8.94
CA ASN A 270 -12.95 -9.43 9.43
C ASN A 270 -13.90 -10.60 9.68
N ASN A 271 -15.13 -10.35 10.16
CA ASN A 271 -16.14 -11.41 10.33
C ASN A 271 -16.68 -11.91 9.00
N LYS A 272 -16.81 -11.06 7.97
CA LYS A 272 -17.16 -11.50 6.60
C LYS A 272 -16.08 -12.36 5.95
N SER A 273 -14.79 -12.05 6.18
CA SER A 273 -13.70 -12.88 5.67
C SER A 273 -13.69 -14.28 6.29
N LYS A 274 -14.16 -14.44 7.53
CA LYS A 274 -14.34 -15.77 8.16
C LYS A 274 -15.39 -16.62 7.45
N ASN A 275 -16.44 -16.02 6.87
CA ASN A 275 -17.48 -16.77 6.16
C ASN A 275 -17.00 -17.35 4.82
N TYR A 276 -15.96 -16.80 4.18
CA TYR A 276 -15.28 -17.44 3.04
C TYR A 276 -14.27 -18.51 3.49
N VAL A 277 -13.88 -18.51 4.77
CA VAL A 277 -12.94 -19.50 5.35
C VAL A 277 -13.69 -20.76 5.80
N SER A 278 -15.01 -20.67 6.06
CA SER A 278 -15.85 -21.75 6.58
C SER A 278 -16.75 -22.43 5.55
N SER A 279 -16.71 -22.02 4.30
CA SER A 279 -17.32 -22.67 3.15
C SER A 279 -16.25 -23.24 2.24
#